data_27e0be84450c996e88470d5b98fa987b
#
_entry.id   27e0be84450c996e88470d5b98fa987b
#
_cell.length_a   1.000
_cell.length_b   1.000
_cell.length_c   1.000
_cell.angle_alpha   90.00
_cell.angle_beta   90.00
_cell.angle_gamma   90.00
#
_symmetry.space_group_name_H-M   'P 1'
#
loop_
_entity.id
_entity.type
_entity.pdbx_description
1 polymer ?
#
loop_
_entity_poly.entity_id
_entity_poly.type
_entity_poly.pdbx_seq_one_letter_code
_entity_poly.pdbx_strand_id
1 'polypeptide(L)'
;MSVMSPVFDFLSCLARVPRGASFASPLLIILLCSGCASSGGGVEPVDDPPLAAVTAPTPVLNDVPMAASGAKSEGDSEVPAAVAESEKREAPPQSGNLPELLVKGRTRDLVIRDLVIEGQAQLRDVELQYVFTGKAGHEALRGRPVAFALWSETQKNWTIAHLEIPPPPVKWKPGRGELPFLVRSPGIVAQHVKGTGAERLMFRFSRGGEDLKVYGRKFPVFDNDLIKKKRWREVAATARTIVYLPYTSDTLDPRFIAEGRDFLLATARAAMDELRDARVPSYAFPGELLADVIPPEVIATLAVIEQTDDEDFLENGREAFDEVLSQYGLKREEAYRYSVSSAKALGPMQFTDRRGHGTYSLVVRSCHGAQLDPSFERGSTRLQNAMKAAVCLLDIDLSQMSSEIRAAYRAKPDVLGIFPVAAYNGGGRNVAKLYRALTRMGVQLAELRRAGELPPGSTVVCPCVWREEGSLVQAVSIPRYNSENSGYIEKYQSILSLFD
;
A
#
# COMPACT_ATOMS: atom_id res chain seq x y z
N MET A 1 40.81 -9.65 8.24
CA MET A 1 39.86 -9.32 9.32
C MET A 1 38.50 -9.11 8.66
N SER A 2 37.70 -10.18 8.60
CA SER A 2 36.35 -10.16 8.01
C SER A 2 35.36 -9.72 9.08
N VAL A 3 34.67 -8.63 8.85
CA VAL A 3 33.54 -8.19 9.67
C VAL A 3 32.31 -8.95 9.16
N MET A 4 31.92 -9.96 9.91
CA MET A 4 30.61 -10.65 9.69
C MET A 4 29.47 -9.73 10.14
N SER A 5 28.62 -9.37 9.21
CA SER A 5 27.33 -8.74 9.46
C SER A 5 26.41 -9.77 10.13
N PRO A 6 25.69 -9.44 11.21
CA PRO A 6 24.74 -10.36 11.81
C PRO A 6 23.47 -10.43 10.94
N VAL A 7 23.32 -11.50 10.17
CA VAL A 7 22.06 -11.91 9.57
C VAL A 7 21.18 -12.42 10.72
N PHE A 8 20.12 -11.69 11.04
CA PHE A 8 19.15 -12.09 12.04
C PHE A 8 18.31 -13.26 11.52
N ASP A 9 18.54 -14.41 12.09
CA ASP A 9 17.84 -15.66 11.77
C ASP A 9 16.55 -15.74 12.60
N PHE A 10 15.43 -15.35 12.00
CA PHE A 10 14.09 -15.35 12.63
C PHE A 10 13.50 -16.75 12.85
N LEU A 11 14.14 -17.77 12.26
CA LEU A 11 13.72 -19.19 12.37
C LEU A 11 14.19 -19.90 13.62
N SER A 12 15.09 -19.32 14.42
CA SER A 12 15.63 -19.99 15.61
C SER A 12 14.76 -19.89 16.87
N CYS A 13 13.68 -19.13 16.88
CA CYS A 13 12.76 -19.03 18.02
C CYS A 13 11.81 -20.22 18.19
N LEU A 14 11.62 -21.06 17.17
CA LEU A 14 10.70 -22.25 17.25
C LEU A 14 11.38 -23.54 17.72
N ALA A 15 12.70 -23.56 17.95
CA ALA A 15 13.47 -24.79 18.13
C ALA A 15 13.93 -25.11 19.57
N ARG A 16 13.45 -24.44 20.63
CA ARG A 16 13.80 -24.80 22.02
C ARG A 16 12.56 -24.98 22.91
N VAL A 17 11.83 -26.08 22.65
CA VAL A 17 10.92 -26.66 23.64
C VAL A 17 11.63 -27.88 24.25
N PRO A 18 11.78 -27.97 25.58
CA PRO A 18 12.41 -29.13 26.21
C PRO A 18 11.55 -30.37 25.97
N ARG A 19 12.20 -31.45 25.52
CA ARG A 19 11.61 -32.79 25.34
C ARG A 19 11.16 -33.31 26.72
N GLY A 20 9.85 -33.30 26.97
CA GLY A 20 9.33 -33.89 28.22
C GLY A 20 7.88 -33.61 28.56
N ALA A 21 7.15 -32.80 27.85
CA ALA A 21 5.74 -32.53 28.13
C ALA A 21 4.84 -33.18 27.05
N SER A 22 3.97 -34.10 27.51
CA SER A 22 2.95 -34.77 26.70
C SER A 22 1.87 -33.74 26.30
N PHE A 23 1.70 -33.50 25.01
CA PHE A 23 0.78 -32.49 24.48
C PHE A 23 -0.65 -33.00 24.43
N ALA A 24 -1.53 -32.33 25.17
CA ALA A 24 -2.96 -32.36 24.91
C ALA A 24 -3.44 -30.91 24.74
N SER A 25 -3.84 -30.60 23.51
CA SER A 25 -4.56 -29.39 23.02
C SER A 25 -3.73 -28.17 22.55
N PRO A 26 -3.98 -27.67 21.33
CA PRO A 26 -3.34 -26.47 20.76
C PRO A 26 -3.88 -25.13 21.34
N LEU A 27 -4.73 -25.16 22.37
CA LEU A 27 -5.32 -23.96 22.98
C LEU A 27 -4.42 -23.26 24.01
N LEU A 28 -3.27 -23.86 24.38
CA LEU A 28 -2.42 -23.34 25.46
C LEU A 28 -1.39 -22.29 24.99
N ILE A 29 -1.13 -22.16 23.69
CA ILE A 29 -0.13 -21.20 23.17
C ILE A 29 -0.67 -19.77 23.14
N ILE A 30 -1.99 -19.58 23.04
CA ILE A 30 -2.62 -18.25 23.03
C ILE A 30 -2.70 -17.64 24.44
N LEU A 31 -2.63 -18.45 25.50
CA LEU A 31 -2.77 -18.00 26.89
C LEU A 31 -1.48 -17.45 27.52
N LEU A 32 -0.32 -17.69 26.92
CA LEU A 32 0.97 -17.18 27.45
C LEU A 32 1.30 -15.74 27.06
N CYS A 33 0.59 -15.18 26.07
CA CYS A 33 0.70 -13.74 25.74
C CYS A 33 -0.33 -12.87 26.48
N SER A 34 -1.28 -13.46 27.22
CA SER A 34 -2.33 -12.73 27.97
C SER A 34 -2.01 -12.49 29.44
N GLY A 35 -0.81 -12.82 29.89
CA GLY A 35 -0.42 -12.80 31.31
C GLY A 35 0.04 -11.45 31.87
N CYS A 36 -0.23 -10.32 31.23
CA CYS A 36 0.02 -8.99 31.78
C CYS A 36 -1.28 -8.19 31.90
N ALA A 37 -2.31 -8.73 32.55
CA ALA A 37 -3.45 -7.93 32.95
C ALA A 37 -4.11 -8.46 34.24
N SER A 38 -4.08 -7.59 35.22
CA SER A 38 -5.06 -7.30 36.20
C SER A 38 -5.23 -8.23 37.42
N SER A 39 -4.74 -7.72 38.52
CA SER A 39 -5.43 -7.82 39.79
C SER A 39 -6.62 -6.85 39.78
N GLY A 40 -7.85 -7.37 39.87
CA GLY A 40 -9.06 -6.60 39.84
C GLY A 40 -9.28 -5.81 41.12
N GLY A 41 -9.58 -4.55 40.99
CA GLY A 41 -10.29 -3.74 41.96
C GLY A 41 -11.45 -3.09 41.23
N GLY A 42 -12.67 -3.46 41.59
CA GLY A 42 -13.88 -2.82 41.06
C GLY A 42 -13.91 -1.36 41.49
N VAL A 43 -13.99 -0.47 40.52
CA VAL A 43 -14.31 0.95 40.72
C VAL A 43 -15.59 1.20 39.92
N GLU A 44 -16.62 1.66 40.62
CA GLU A 44 -17.88 2.12 40.04
C GLU A 44 -17.63 3.26 39.04
N PRO A 45 -18.47 3.42 38.01
CA PRO A 45 -18.34 4.50 37.05
C PRO A 45 -18.66 5.83 37.75
N VAL A 46 -17.67 6.68 37.84
CA VAL A 46 -17.84 8.11 38.20
C VAL A 46 -18.27 8.84 36.94
N ASP A 47 -19.44 9.47 36.98
CA ASP A 47 -19.96 10.35 35.95
C ASP A 47 -18.99 11.54 35.78
N ASP A 48 -18.34 11.63 34.63
CA ASP A 48 -17.51 12.79 34.25
C ASP A 48 -18.41 14.01 33.94
N PRO A 49 -18.09 15.19 34.47
CA PRO A 49 -18.80 16.41 34.12
C PRO A 49 -18.53 16.78 32.64
N PRO A 50 -19.48 17.42 31.95
CA PRO A 50 -19.32 17.77 30.52
C PRO A 50 -18.17 18.74 30.34
N LEU A 51 -17.17 18.31 29.57
CA LEU A 51 -16.05 19.14 29.14
C LEU A 51 -16.57 20.34 28.33
N ALA A 52 -16.32 21.52 28.83
CA ALA A 52 -16.54 22.78 28.15
C ALA A 52 -15.85 22.74 26.76
N ALA A 53 -16.62 23.05 25.72
CA ALA A 53 -16.12 23.15 24.37
C ALA A 53 -15.07 24.26 24.30
N VAL A 54 -13.81 23.88 24.17
CA VAL A 54 -12.73 24.79 23.79
C VAL A 54 -12.94 25.07 22.31
N THR A 55 -13.53 26.21 22.01
CA THR A 55 -13.61 26.74 20.65
C THR A 55 -12.19 27.10 20.21
N ALA A 56 -11.71 26.39 19.19
CA ALA A 56 -10.49 26.75 18.49
C ALA A 56 -10.66 28.14 17.85
N PRO A 57 -9.65 29.02 17.89
CA PRO A 57 -9.73 30.30 17.24
C PRO A 57 -9.85 30.12 15.73
N THR A 58 -10.89 30.67 15.17
CA THR A 58 -11.10 30.78 13.71
C THR A 58 -9.98 31.66 13.14
N PRO A 59 -9.26 31.22 12.09
CA PRO A 59 -8.32 32.12 11.43
C PRO A 59 -9.09 33.29 10.79
N VAL A 60 -8.76 34.49 11.19
CA VAL A 60 -9.25 35.72 10.58
C VAL A 60 -8.63 35.83 9.19
N LEU A 61 -9.43 35.57 8.16
CA LEU A 61 -9.11 35.94 6.79
C LEU A 61 -9.19 37.48 6.68
N ASN A 62 -8.05 38.09 6.53
CA ASN A 62 -7.99 39.51 6.17
C ASN A 62 -8.52 39.67 4.74
N ASP A 63 -9.66 40.32 4.62
CA ASP A 63 -10.22 40.79 3.36
C ASP A 63 -9.26 41.76 2.67
N VAL A 64 -8.68 41.35 1.58
CA VAL A 64 -7.99 42.22 0.63
C VAL A 64 -9.05 42.72 -0.36
N PRO A 65 -9.29 44.02 -0.53
CA PRO A 65 -10.30 44.51 -1.44
C PRO A 65 -9.89 44.23 -2.91
N MET A 66 -10.70 43.51 -3.65
CA MET A 66 -10.63 43.42 -5.08
C MET A 66 -10.97 44.74 -5.76
N ALA A 67 -9.99 45.35 -6.37
CA ALA A 67 -10.22 46.49 -7.29
C ALA A 67 -10.87 45.98 -8.57
N ALA A 68 -12.06 46.47 -8.84
CA ALA A 68 -12.74 46.29 -10.10
C ALA A 68 -12.05 47.15 -11.19
N SER A 69 -11.50 46.54 -12.24
CA SER A 69 -11.21 47.23 -13.48
C SER A 69 -11.91 46.51 -14.61
N GLY A 70 -12.97 47.16 -15.07
CA GLY A 70 -13.61 46.77 -16.32
C GLY A 70 -12.79 47.26 -17.51
N ALA A 71 -12.59 46.38 -18.47
CA ALA A 71 -12.29 46.77 -19.85
C ALA A 71 -12.92 45.75 -20.78
N LYS A 72 -13.96 46.17 -21.51
CA LYS A 72 -14.45 45.52 -22.70
C LYS A 72 -13.40 45.71 -23.81
N SER A 73 -13.05 44.65 -24.51
CA SER A 73 -12.57 44.77 -25.88
C SER A 73 -13.10 43.60 -26.69
N GLU A 74 -14.00 43.93 -27.58
CA GLU A 74 -14.36 43.16 -28.74
C GLU A 74 -13.14 43.04 -29.64
N GLY A 75 -12.86 41.85 -30.12
CA GLY A 75 -11.80 41.63 -31.13
C GLY A 75 -11.98 40.22 -31.69
N ASP A 76 -12.71 40.15 -32.80
CA ASP A 76 -12.74 39.00 -33.70
C ASP A 76 -11.30 38.65 -34.11
N SER A 77 -10.92 37.41 -33.86
CA SER A 77 -9.69 36.85 -34.43
C SER A 77 -9.98 35.42 -34.89
N GLU A 78 -10.06 35.29 -36.22
CA GLU A 78 -10.11 34.02 -36.93
C GLU A 78 -8.97 33.11 -36.49
N VAL A 79 -9.31 31.91 -36.05
CA VAL A 79 -8.35 30.83 -35.81
C VAL A 79 -8.15 30.07 -37.12
N PRO A 80 -6.95 29.99 -37.65
CA PRO A 80 -6.69 29.14 -38.82
C PRO A 80 -6.78 27.68 -38.42
N ALA A 81 -7.51 26.90 -39.21
CA ALA A 81 -7.61 25.45 -39.11
C ALA A 81 -6.21 24.82 -39.28
N ALA A 82 -5.63 24.35 -38.18
CA ALA A 82 -4.45 23.51 -38.24
C ALA A 82 -4.83 22.13 -38.75
N VAL A 83 -4.19 21.78 -39.85
CA VAL A 83 -4.25 20.48 -40.50
C VAL A 83 -3.83 19.41 -39.51
N ALA A 84 -4.76 18.50 -39.21
CA ALA A 84 -4.47 17.30 -38.45
C ALA A 84 -3.63 16.36 -39.34
N GLU A 85 -2.32 16.37 -39.16
CA GLU A 85 -1.47 15.26 -39.59
C GLU A 85 -1.86 14.03 -38.82
N SER A 86 -2.49 13.09 -39.51
CA SER A 86 -2.74 11.75 -39.01
C SER A 86 -1.42 11.02 -38.86
N GLU A 87 -0.83 10.99 -37.67
CA GLU A 87 0.20 10.02 -37.33
C GLU A 87 -0.35 8.61 -37.63
N LYS A 88 0.19 8.01 -38.69
CA LYS A 88 0.04 6.59 -38.96
C LYS A 88 0.56 5.84 -37.73
N ARG A 89 -0.35 5.39 -36.86
CA ARG A 89 -0.04 4.35 -35.87
C ARG A 89 0.43 3.13 -36.65
N GLU A 90 1.73 2.87 -36.58
CA GLU A 90 2.27 1.58 -37.00
C GLU A 90 1.53 0.49 -36.20
N ALA A 91 0.98 -0.48 -36.91
CA ALA A 91 0.37 -1.66 -36.32
C ALA A 91 1.42 -2.32 -35.42
N PRO A 92 1.04 -2.80 -34.22
CA PRO A 92 1.97 -3.52 -33.36
C PRO A 92 2.52 -4.72 -34.12
N PRO A 93 3.80 -5.06 -33.95
CA PRO A 93 4.41 -6.19 -34.64
C PRO A 93 3.57 -7.42 -34.35
N GLN A 94 3.18 -8.09 -35.42
CA GLN A 94 2.48 -9.38 -35.35
C GLN A 94 3.29 -10.30 -34.44
N SER A 95 2.61 -11.04 -33.56
CA SER A 95 3.18 -12.03 -32.63
C SER A 95 4.04 -13.05 -33.38
N GLY A 96 5.24 -12.64 -33.72
CA GLY A 96 6.30 -13.51 -34.16
C GLY A 96 6.73 -14.31 -32.94
N ASN A 97 6.78 -15.64 -33.08
CA ASN A 97 7.39 -16.55 -32.14
C ASN A 97 8.63 -15.90 -31.53
N LEU A 98 8.67 -15.71 -30.22
CA LEU A 98 9.86 -15.27 -29.53
C LEU A 98 10.96 -16.29 -29.83
N PRO A 99 11.98 -15.93 -30.64
CA PRO A 99 12.91 -16.93 -31.11
C PRO A 99 13.89 -17.29 -29.99
N GLU A 100 14.56 -18.40 -30.16
CA GLU A 100 15.72 -18.95 -29.44
C GLU A 100 16.75 -17.93 -28.92
N LEU A 101 16.62 -16.65 -29.25
CA LEU A 101 17.44 -15.53 -28.79
C LEU A 101 17.36 -15.25 -27.28
N LEU A 102 16.34 -15.76 -26.58
CA LEU A 102 16.14 -15.55 -25.14
C LEU A 102 17.07 -16.41 -24.26
N VAL A 103 17.74 -17.40 -24.79
CA VAL A 103 18.44 -18.42 -23.98
C VAL A 103 19.97 -18.24 -23.93
N LYS A 104 20.59 -17.57 -24.88
CA LYS A 104 22.05 -17.38 -24.86
C LYS A 104 22.46 -16.04 -24.25
N GLY A 105 22.85 -16.05 -22.98
CA GLY A 105 23.55 -14.94 -22.30
C GLY A 105 22.69 -14.05 -21.42
N ARG A 106 21.38 -14.35 -21.21
CA ARG A 106 20.54 -13.62 -20.25
C ARG A 106 20.48 -14.32 -18.92
N THR A 107 20.51 -13.55 -17.84
CA THR A 107 20.29 -14.08 -16.49
C THR A 107 18.79 -14.42 -16.31
N ARG A 108 18.46 -15.32 -15.38
CA ARG A 108 17.09 -15.78 -15.13
C ARG A 108 16.11 -14.64 -14.83
N ASP A 109 16.57 -13.63 -14.10
CA ASP A 109 15.81 -12.43 -13.75
C ASP A 109 15.43 -11.58 -14.97
N LEU A 110 16.33 -11.40 -15.95
CA LEU A 110 15.99 -10.70 -17.18
C LEU A 110 14.93 -11.45 -17.97
N VAL A 111 15.00 -12.79 -18.02
CA VAL A 111 13.99 -13.61 -18.69
C VAL A 111 12.62 -13.48 -18.00
N ILE A 112 12.57 -13.55 -16.68
CA ILE A 112 11.31 -13.39 -15.93
C ILE A 112 10.73 -11.99 -16.14
N ARG A 113 11.56 -10.96 -16.13
CA ARG A 113 11.13 -9.57 -16.36
C ARG A 113 10.52 -9.39 -17.75
N ASP A 114 11.15 -9.93 -18.78
CA ASP A 114 10.64 -9.90 -20.14
C ASP A 114 9.30 -10.65 -20.23
N LEU A 115 9.18 -11.83 -19.63
CA LEU A 115 7.93 -12.61 -19.58
C LEU A 115 6.81 -11.87 -18.83
N VAL A 116 7.12 -11.14 -17.76
CA VAL A 116 6.15 -10.29 -17.05
C VAL A 116 5.64 -9.17 -17.97
N ILE A 117 6.54 -8.47 -18.63
CA ILE A 117 6.18 -7.37 -19.55
C ILE A 117 5.31 -7.89 -20.69
N GLU A 118 5.74 -8.99 -21.30
CA GLU A 118 5.00 -9.61 -22.41
C GLU A 118 3.66 -10.19 -21.97
N GLY A 119 3.61 -10.93 -20.85
CA GLY A 119 2.36 -11.48 -20.30
C GLY A 119 1.33 -10.39 -19.97
N GLN A 120 1.76 -9.23 -19.51
CA GLN A 120 0.89 -8.08 -19.30
C GLN A 120 0.43 -7.48 -20.64
N ALA A 121 1.30 -7.43 -21.65
CA ALA A 121 0.94 -6.97 -22.98
C ALA A 121 -0.11 -7.87 -23.64
N GLN A 122 -0.02 -9.21 -23.45
CA GLN A 122 -1.03 -10.15 -23.91
C GLN A 122 -2.43 -9.87 -23.34
N LEU A 123 -2.52 -9.28 -22.16
CA LEU A 123 -3.80 -8.98 -21.52
C LEU A 123 -4.35 -7.60 -21.85
N ARG A 124 -3.60 -6.72 -22.48
CA ARG A 124 -4.00 -5.33 -22.70
C ARG A 124 -5.33 -5.22 -23.43
N ASP A 125 -5.49 -5.94 -24.53
CA ASP A 125 -6.65 -5.88 -25.41
C ASP A 125 -7.67 -7.00 -25.14
N VAL A 126 -7.45 -7.83 -24.10
CA VAL A 126 -8.39 -8.89 -23.73
C VAL A 126 -9.65 -8.28 -23.13
N GLU A 127 -10.79 -8.53 -23.73
CA GLU A 127 -12.08 -8.11 -23.19
C GLU A 127 -12.59 -9.06 -22.10
N LEU A 128 -13.06 -8.49 -21.00
CA LEU A 128 -13.70 -9.25 -19.91
C LEU A 128 -15.22 -9.30 -20.16
N GLN A 129 -15.71 -10.50 -20.43
CA GLN A 129 -17.14 -10.73 -20.74
C GLN A 129 -17.97 -10.84 -19.46
N TYR A 130 -18.93 -9.94 -19.28
CA TYR A 130 -19.85 -9.93 -18.14
C TYR A 130 -21.11 -10.72 -18.46
N VAL A 131 -21.46 -11.69 -17.62
CA VAL A 131 -22.66 -12.51 -17.75
C VAL A 131 -23.65 -12.17 -16.65
N PHE A 132 -24.89 -11.92 -17.03
CA PHE A 132 -25.97 -11.55 -16.11
C PHE A 132 -26.97 -12.68 -15.98
N THR A 133 -27.58 -12.79 -14.80
CA THR A 133 -28.66 -13.73 -14.47
C THR A 133 -29.84 -12.96 -13.87
N GLY A 134 -31.02 -13.56 -13.90
CA GLY A 134 -32.25 -12.92 -13.38
C GLY A 134 -33.15 -12.37 -14.50
N LYS A 135 -34.28 -11.80 -14.09
CA LYS A 135 -35.24 -11.16 -15.00
C LYS A 135 -34.82 -9.72 -15.32
N ALA A 136 -35.27 -9.19 -16.44
CA ALA A 136 -35.07 -7.80 -16.82
C ALA A 136 -35.45 -6.85 -15.66
N GLY A 137 -34.59 -5.91 -15.33
CA GLY A 137 -34.77 -4.99 -14.20
C GLY A 137 -34.37 -5.54 -12.82
N HIS A 138 -34.11 -6.87 -12.69
CA HIS A 138 -33.61 -7.52 -11.48
C HIS A 138 -32.41 -8.40 -11.77
N GLU A 139 -31.62 -7.97 -12.72
CA GLU A 139 -30.43 -8.69 -13.15
C GLU A 139 -29.33 -8.64 -12.09
N ALA A 140 -28.63 -9.75 -11.93
CA ALA A 140 -27.45 -9.84 -11.10
C ALA A 140 -26.25 -10.28 -11.96
N LEU A 141 -25.07 -9.78 -11.62
CA LEU A 141 -23.84 -10.28 -12.22
C LEU A 141 -23.63 -11.71 -11.74
N ARG A 142 -23.55 -12.68 -12.68
CA ARG A 142 -23.36 -14.10 -12.34
C ARG A 142 -22.03 -14.33 -11.68
N GLY A 143 -20.99 -13.70 -12.21
CA GLY A 143 -19.63 -13.78 -11.71
C GLY A 143 -18.80 -12.60 -12.18
N ARG A 144 -17.65 -12.44 -11.59
CA ARG A 144 -16.63 -11.45 -11.96
C ARG A 144 -15.66 -12.11 -12.95
N PRO A 145 -15.59 -11.62 -14.20
CA PRO A 145 -14.64 -12.18 -15.18
C PRO A 145 -13.22 -11.76 -14.82
N VAL A 146 -12.27 -12.68 -14.95
CA VAL A 146 -10.84 -12.47 -14.77
C VAL A 146 -10.10 -13.18 -15.89
N ALA A 147 -9.05 -12.57 -16.43
CA ALA A 147 -8.19 -13.20 -17.42
C ALA A 147 -6.76 -13.33 -16.91
N PHE A 148 -6.08 -14.41 -17.27
CA PHE A 148 -4.70 -14.70 -16.90
C PHE A 148 -3.87 -14.93 -18.15
N ALA A 149 -2.67 -14.34 -18.21
CA ALA A 149 -1.67 -14.66 -19.20
C ALA A 149 -0.79 -15.80 -18.66
N LEU A 150 -0.85 -16.92 -19.34
CA LEU A 150 -0.20 -18.16 -18.97
C LEU A 150 0.91 -18.48 -19.98
N TRP A 151 2.09 -18.80 -19.49
CA TRP A 151 3.23 -19.22 -20.27
C TRP A 151 3.45 -20.72 -20.17
N SER A 152 3.59 -21.39 -21.30
CA SER A 152 4.02 -22.79 -21.38
C SER A 152 5.53 -22.86 -21.56
N GLU A 153 6.22 -23.46 -20.60
CA GLU A 153 7.67 -23.68 -20.71
C GLU A 153 8.03 -24.70 -21.77
N THR A 154 7.14 -25.67 -22.00
CA THR A 154 7.33 -26.72 -23.00
C THR A 154 7.08 -26.22 -24.41
N GLN A 155 5.96 -25.52 -24.61
CA GLN A 155 5.53 -25.06 -25.94
C GLN A 155 6.10 -23.70 -26.30
N LYS A 156 6.70 -22.98 -25.36
CA LYS A 156 7.23 -21.60 -25.52
C LYS A 156 6.20 -20.65 -26.13
N ASN A 157 4.95 -20.74 -25.66
CA ASN A 157 3.85 -19.90 -26.15
C ASN A 157 2.94 -19.39 -25.02
N TRP A 158 2.21 -18.33 -25.32
CA TRP A 158 1.20 -17.75 -24.46
C TRP A 158 -0.17 -18.38 -24.63
N THR A 159 -0.91 -18.46 -23.54
CA THR A 159 -2.32 -18.83 -23.52
C THR A 159 -3.07 -17.88 -22.59
N ILE A 160 -4.23 -17.38 -23.05
CA ILE A 160 -5.10 -16.58 -22.18
C ILE A 160 -6.16 -17.49 -21.56
N ALA A 161 -6.16 -17.57 -20.25
CA ALA A 161 -7.21 -18.27 -19.50
C ALA A 161 -8.23 -17.27 -18.96
N HIS A 162 -9.51 -17.56 -19.22
CA HIS A 162 -10.64 -16.80 -18.71
C HIS A 162 -11.31 -17.56 -17.58
N LEU A 163 -11.44 -16.92 -16.43
CA LEU A 163 -12.17 -17.44 -15.28
C LEU A 163 -13.33 -16.52 -14.90
N GLU A 164 -14.30 -17.11 -14.25
CA GLU A 164 -15.40 -16.39 -13.62
C GLU A 164 -15.41 -16.74 -12.13
N ILE A 165 -15.18 -15.76 -11.27
CA ILE A 165 -15.16 -15.90 -9.82
C ILE A 165 -16.39 -15.22 -9.21
N PRO A 166 -16.77 -15.45 -7.93
CA PRO A 166 -17.93 -14.83 -7.34
C PRO A 166 -17.95 -13.31 -7.48
N PRO A 167 -19.12 -12.69 -7.72
CA PRO A 167 -19.25 -11.24 -7.75
C PRO A 167 -19.06 -10.65 -6.35
N PRO A 168 -18.63 -9.37 -6.23
CA PRO A 168 -18.55 -8.71 -4.94
C PRO A 168 -19.94 -8.40 -4.34
N PRO A 169 -20.09 -8.37 -3.00
CA PRO A 169 -19.08 -8.76 -2.02
C PRO A 169 -18.89 -10.26 -1.97
N VAL A 170 -17.63 -10.70 -2.00
CA VAL A 170 -17.33 -12.13 -1.94
C VAL A 170 -17.56 -12.63 -0.52
N LYS A 171 -18.48 -13.57 -0.36
CA LYS A 171 -18.83 -14.13 0.96
C LYS A 171 -17.98 -15.35 1.36
N TRP A 172 -16.95 -15.62 0.61
CA TRP A 172 -16.03 -16.72 0.90
C TRP A 172 -15.00 -16.29 1.96
N LYS A 173 -14.65 -17.22 2.83
CA LYS A 173 -13.57 -17.05 3.82
C LYS A 173 -12.63 -18.25 3.77
N PRO A 174 -11.32 -18.05 4.01
CA PRO A 174 -10.37 -19.15 4.18
C PRO A 174 -10.88 -20.18 5.18
N GLY A 175 -10.65 -21.47 4.90
CA GLY A 175 -11.12 -22.57 5.77
C GLY A 175 -12.61 -22.94 5.67
N ARG A 176 -13.38 -22.28 4.81
CA ARG A 176 -14.80 -22.61 4.56
C ARG A 176 -15.05 -23.30 3.20
N GLY A 177 -14.13 -24.15 2.77
CA GLY A 177 -14.19 -24.83 1.48
C GLY A 177 -13.49 -24.05 0.36
N GLU A 178 -13.52 -24.59 -0.85
CA GLU A 178 -12.91 -23.98 -2.02
C GLU A 178 -13.70 -22.74 -2.49
N LEU A 179 -12.98 -21.74 -3.02
CA LEU A 179 -13.61 -20.63 -3.70
C LEU A 179 -14.35 -21.15 -4.94
N PRO A 180 -15.68 -20.95 -5.07
CA PRO A 180 -16.38 -21.36 -6.28
C PRO A 180 -15.92 -20.52 -7.47
N PHE A 181 -15.53 -21.15 -8.57
CA PHE A 181 -15.15 -20.47 -9.80
C PHE A 181 -15.50 -21.33 -11.03
N LEU A 182 -15.48 -20.73 -12.20
CA LEU A 182 -15.73 -21.40 -13.46
C LEU A 182 -14.60 -21.07 -14.44
N VAL A 183 -13.93 -22.09 -14.97
CA VAL A 183 -12.97 -21.95 -16.06
C VAL A 183 -13.73 -21.87 -17.38
N ARG A 184 -13.48 -20.82 -18.17
CA ARG A 184 -14.11 -20.58 -19.47
C ARG A 184 -13.25 -21.02 -20.65
N SER A 185 -11.95 -21.23 -20.41
CA SER A 185 -11.00 -21.61 -21.45
C SER A 185 -10.91 -23.14 -21.56
N PRO A 186 -11.21 -23.72 -22.74
CA PRO A 186 -11.14 -25.17 -22.94
C PRO A 186 -9.73 -25.72 -22.69
N GLY A 187 -9.67 -26.89 -22.07
CA GLY A 187 -8.41 -27.60 -21.84
C GLY A 187 -7.51 -27.04 -20.75
N ILE A 188 -7.92 -25.91 -20.12
CA ILE A 188 -7.23 -25.36 -18.96
C ILE A 188 -7.88 -25.91 -17.69
N VAL A 189 -7.04 -26.39 -16.78
CA VAL A 189 -7.41 -26.73 -15.41
C VAL A 189 -6.88 -25.65 -14.49
N ALA A 190 -7.69 -25.18 -13.57
CA ALA A 190 -7.30 -24.17 -12.59
C ALA A 190 -7.57 -24.68 -11.17
N GLN A 191 -6.70 -24.32 -10.24
CA GLN A 191 -6.85 -24.58 -8.82
C GLN A 191 -6.70 -23.26 -8.06
N HIS A 192 -7.68 -22.90 -7.24
CA HIS A 192 -7.58 -21.75 -6.35
C HIS A 192 -6.55 -22.01 -5.25
N VAL A 193 -5.64 -21.07 -5.03
CA VAL A 193 -4.60 -21.17 -4.01
C VAL A 193 -4.93 -20.27 -2.82
N LYS A 194 -5.08 -18.96 -3.06
CA LYS A 194 -5.41 -18.00 -2.02
C LYS A 194 -6.13 -16.76 -2.58
N GLY A 195 -6.74 -15.98 -1.70
CA GLY A 195 -7.28 -14.66 -1.96
C GLY A 195 -8.56 -14.63 -2.81
N THR A 196 -9.25 -13.51 -2.77
CA THR A 196 -10.48 -13.26 -3.54
C THR A 196 -10.50 -11.86 -4.17
N GLY A 197 -9.62 -10.99 -3.72
CA GLY A 197 -9.46 -9.62 -4.19
C GLY A 197 -8.61 -9.50 -5.45
N ALA A 198 -8.58 -8.30 -6.04
CA ALA A 198 -7.84 -8.03 -7.25
C ALA A 198 -6.34 -8.31 -7.09
N GLU A 199 -5.79 -8.02 -5.94
CA GLU A 199 -4.35 -8.09 -5.66
C GLU A 199 -3.89 -9.45 -5.16
N ARG A 200 -4.80 -10.24 -4.56
CA ARG A 200 -4.47 -11.46 -3.85
C ARG A 200 -4.94 -12.74 -4.50
N LEU A 201 -5.81 -12.65 -5.53
CA LEU A 201 -6.35 -13.83 -6.18
C LEU A 201 -5.23 -14.63 -6.85
N MET A 202 -4.96 -15.81 -6.33
CA MET A 202 -3.92 -16.69 -6.82
C MET A 202 -4.54 -18.02 -7.28
N PHE A 203 -4.14 -18.43 -8.48
CA PHE A 203 -4.48 -19.72 -9.08
C PHE A 203 -3.23 -20.41 -9.59
N ARG A 204 -3.22 -21.73 -9.51
CA ARG A 204 -2.35 -22.59 -10.31
C ARG A 204 -3.10 -23.04 -11.56
N PHE A 205 -2.39 -23.16 -12.66
CA PHE A 205 -2.96 -23.57 -13.93
C PHE A 205 -2.17 -24.73 -14.54
N SER A 206 -2.90 -25.65 -15.19
CA SER A 206 -2.27 -26.70 -15.98
C SER A 206 -3.05 -26.98 -17.26
N ARG A 207 -2.37 -27.55 -18.24
CA ARG A 207 -2.95 -27.99 -19.52
C ARG A 207 -2.25 -29.25 -19.97
N GLY A 208 -3.02 -30.34 -20.15
CA GLY A 208 -2.46 -31.63 -20.58
C GLY A 208 -1.40 -32.21 -19.63
N GLY A 209 -1.46 -31.88 -18.34
CA GLY A 209 -0.48 -32.31 -17.34
C GLY A 209 0.74 -31.39 -17.19
N GLU A 210 0.89 -30.38 -18.05
CA GLU A 210 1.92 -29.34 -17.90
C GLU A 210 1.45 -28.22 -16.99
N ASP A 211 2.27 -27.80 -16.00
CA ASP A 211 2.05 -26.61 -15.19
C ASP A 211 2.36 -25.36 -16.01
N LEU A 212 1.39 -24.45 -16.08
CA LEU A 212 1.53 -23.18 -16.78
C LEU A 212 1.91 -22.07 -15.80
N LYS A 213 2.90 -21.25 -16.18
CA LYS A 213 3.37 -20.13 -15.39
C LYS A 213 2.51 -18.90 -15.60
N VAL A 214 2.17 -18.18 -14.52
CA VAL A 214 1.30 -17.00 -14.58
C VAL A 214 2.15 -15.73 -14.54
N TYR A 215 2.08 -14.92 -15.61
CA TYR A 215 2.84 -13.67 -15.70
C TYR A 215 1.98 -12.42 -15.86
N GLY A 216 0.67 -12.56 -15.86
CA GLY A 216 -0.25 -11.44 -15.86
C GLY A 216 -1.65 -11.86 -15.45
N ARG A 217 -2.39 -10.90 -14.87
CA ARG A 217 -3.80 -11.07 -14.51
C ARG A 217 -4.56 -9.79 -14.78
N LYS A 218 -5.62 -9.86 -15.58
CA LYS A 218 -6.54 -8.75 -15.82
C LYS A 218 -7.76 -8.90 -14.96
N PHE A 219 -8.10 -7.83 -14.24
CA PHE A 219 -9.11 -7.86 -13.20
C PHE A 219 -10.00 -6.62 -13.27
N PRO A 220 -11.35 -6.73 -13.15
CA PRO A 220 -12.22 -5.57 -13.13
C PRO A 220 -12.32 -4.97 -11.74
N VAL A 221 -12.20 -3.66 -11.67
CA VAL A 221 -12.45 -2.86 -10.46
C VAL A 221 -13.82 -2.21 -10.60
N PHE A 222 -14.70 -2.50 -9.65
CA PHE A 222 -16.09 -2.07 -9.67
C PHE A 222 -16.34 -0.89 -8.73
N ASP A 223 -17.31 -0.04 -9.08
CA ASP A 223 -17.79 1.01 -8.19
C ASP A 223 -18.62 0.40 -7.04
N ASN A 224 -18.13 0.56 -5.80
CA ASN A 224 -18.77 0.02 -4.60
C ASN A 224 -20.17 0.62 -4.35
N ASP A 225 -20.43 1.86 -4.74
CA ASP A 225 -21.73 2.49 -4.55
C ASP A 225 -22.77 1.90 -5.52
N LEU A 226 -22.37 1.56 -6.73
CA LEU A 226 -23.21 0.85 -7.68
C LEU A 226 -23.49 -0.59 -7.24
N ILE A 227 -22.45 -1.29 -6.66
CA ILE A 227 -22.63 -2.61 -6.06
C ILE A 227 -23.67 -2.57 -4.93
N LYS A 228 -23.55 -1.62 -4.00
CA LYS A 228 -24.50 -1.45 -2.89
C LYS A 228 -25.94 -1.21 -3.39
N LYS A 229 -26.09 -0.47 -4.49
CA LYS A 229 -27.37 -0.18 -5.15
C LYS A 229 -27.86 -1.31 -6.05
N LYS A 230 -27.07 -2.39 -6.20
CA LYS A 230 -27.34 -3.55 -7.08
C LYS A 230 -27.56 -3.16 -8.55
N ARG A 231 -26.93 -2.08 -9.02
CA ARG A 231 -27.02 -1.59 -10.41
C ARG A 231 -26.01 -2.32 -11.30
N TRP A 232 -26.18 -3.64 -11.43
CA TRP A 232 -25.14 -4.52 -11.99
C TRP A 232 -24.79 -4.23 -13.45
N ARG A 233 -25.72 -3.77 -14.28
CA ARG A 233 -25.41 -3.35 -15.65
C ARG A 233 -24.46 -2.17 -15.69
N GLU A 234 -24.68 -1.19 -14.81
CA GLU A 234 -23.82 -0.03 -14.69
C GLU A 234 -22.49 -0.37 -14.02
N VAL A 235 -22.50 -1.26 -13.03
CA VAL A 235 -21.26 -1.82 -12.43
C VAL A 235 -20.36 -2.38 -13.53
N ALA A 236 -20.89 -3.16 -14.46
CA ALA A 236 -20.13 -3.71 -15.56
C ALA A 236 -19.72 -2.65 -16.60
N ALA A 237 -20.64 -1.75 -16.96
CA ALA A 237 -20.39 -0.70 -17.97
C ALA A 237 -19.34 0.34 -17.52
N THR A 238 -19.24 0.59 -16.20
CA THR A 238 -18.29 1.55 -15.63
C THR A 238 -17.04 0.89 -15.03
N ALA A 239 -16.92 -0.44 -15.13
CA ALA A 239 -15.79 -1.17 -14.61
C ALA A 239 -14.49 -0.72 -15.26
N ARG A 240 -13.51 -0.36 -14.44
CA ARG A 240 -12.12 -0.21 -14.89
C ARG A 240 -11.47 -1.57 -14.91
N THR A 241 -10.56 -1.80 -15.84
CA THR A 241 -9.78 -3.04 -15.87
C THR A 241 -8.32 -2.73 -15.56
N ILE A 242 -7.73 -3.52 -14.66
CA ILE A 242 -6.33 -3.38 -14.28
C ILE A 242 -5.61 -4.69 -14.56
N VAL A 243 -4.40 -4.58 -15.11
CA VAL A 243 -3.51 -5.72 -15.31
C VAL A 243 -2.51 -5.75 -14.17
N TYR A 244 -2.60 -6.78 -13.36
CA TYR A 244 -1.69 -7.03 -12.23
C TYR A 244 -0.67 -8.11 -12.58
N LEU A 245 0.48 -8.04 -11.92
CA LEU A 245 1.37 -9.18 -11.81
C LEU A 245 0.84 -10.09 -10.70
N PRO A 246 0.53 -11.35 -10.95
CA PRO A 246 0.19 -12.28 -9.89
C PRO A 246 1.44 -12.66 -9.10
N TYR A 247 1.27 -12.93 -7.83
CA TYR A 247 2.33 -13.47 -6.99
C TYR A 247 2.57 -14.94 -7.34
N THR A 248 3.79 -15.29 -7.63
CA THR A 248 4.23 -16.64 -7.91
C THR A 248 5.62 -16.85 -7.32
N SER A 249 6.05 -18.12 -7.15
CA SER A 249 7.41 -18.43 -6.68
C SER A 249 8.50 -17.81 -7.55
N ASP A 250 8.25 -17.62 -8.85
CA ASP A 250 9.21 -17.03 -9.77
C ASP A 250 9.29 -15.50 -9.61
N THR A 251 8.21 -14.86 -9.15
CA THR A 251 8.15 -13.39 -8.92
C THR A 251 8.55 -12.99 -7.50
N LEU A 252 8.58 -13.91 -6.55
CA LEU A 252 9.06 -13.70 -5.17
C LEU A 252 10.57 -13.99 -5.01
N ASP A 253 11.34 -13.81 -6.05
CA ASP A 253 12.79 -13.96 -6.01
C ASP A 253 13.42 -12.86 -5.13
N PRO A 254 14.33 -13.18 -4.20
CA PRO A 254 14.99 -12.21 -3.33
C PRO A 254 15.64 -11.04 -4.04
N ARG A 255 16.05 -11.22 -5.31
CA ARG A 255 16.63 -10.14 -6.13
C ARG A 255 15.58 -9.10 -6.50
N PHE A 256 14.38 -9.50 -6.87
CA PHE A 256 13.30 -8.56 -7.17
C PHE A 256 12.82 -7.82 -5.92
N ILE A 257 12.83 -8.50 -4.77
CA ILE A 257 12.54 -7.89 -3.47
C ILE A 257 13.57 -6.81 -3.15
N ALA A 258 14.87 -7.13 -3.27
CA ALA A 258 15.94 -6.18 -3.04
C ALA A 258 15.89 -5.00 -4.03
N GLU A 259 15.69 -5.27 -5.32
CA GLU A 259 15.55 -4.23 -6.34
C GLU A 259 14.32 -3.33 -6.10
N GLY A 260 13.22 -3.88 -5.60
CA GLY A 260 12.03 -3.10 -5.25
C GLY A 260 12.27 -2.16 -4.09
N ARG A 261 12.94 -2.65 -3.06
CA ARG A 261 13.38 -1.84 -1.93
C ARG A 261 14.29 -0.69 -2.39
N ASP A 262 15.35 -1.01 -3.13
CA ASP A 262 16.32 -0.03 -3.60
C ASP A 262 15.66 1.00 -4.55
N PHE A 263 14.74 0.55 -5.41
CA PHE A 263 13.95 1.42 -6.29
C PHE A 263 13.06 2.39 -5.51
N LEU A 264 12.34 1.92 -4.49
CA LEU A 264 11.48 2.78 -3.66
C LEU A 264 12.29 3.83 -2.92
N LEU A 265 13.42 3.43 -2.32
CA LEU A 265 14.29 4.35 -1.60
C LEU A 265 14.91 5.40 -2.54
N ALA A 266 15.37 4.97 -3.72
CA ALA A 266 15.90 5.90 -4.73
C ALA A 266 14.82 6.88 -5.21
N THR A 267 13.57 6.42 -5.42
CA THR A 267 12.45 7.28 -5.83
C THR A 267 12.06 8.26 -4.73
N ALA A 268 12.05 7.81 -3.46
CA ALA A 268 11.80 8.69 -2.32
C ALA A 268 12.88 9.78 -2.20
N ARG A 269 14.16 9.42 -2.36
CA ARG A 269 15.28 10.39 -2.36
C ARG A 269 15.15 11.38 -3.50
N ALA A 270 14.83 10.93 -4.71
CA ALA A 270 14.60 11.82 -5.86
C ALA A 270 13.42 12.78 -5.62
N ALA A 271 12.34 12.31 -4.98
CA ALA A 271 11.23 13.17 -4.57
C ALA A 271 11.66 14.25 -3.55
N MET A 272 12.52 13.88 -2.59
CA MET A 272 13.10 14.82 -1.63
C MET A 272 14.02 15.85 -2.29
N ASP A 273 14.84 15.41 -3.25
CA ASP A 273 15.74 16.31 -3.96
C ASP A 273 14.97 17.35 -4.78
N GLU A 274 13.89 16.94 -5.47
CA GLU A 274 13.00 17.90 -6.16
C GLU A 274 12.37 18.92 -5.17
N LEU A 275 11.92 18.49 -3.99
CA LEU A 275 11.38 19.38 -2.96
C LEU A 275 12.45 20.33 -2.40
N ARG A 276 13.69 19.86 -2.26
CA ARG A 276 14.84 20.66 -1.82
C ARG A 276 15.24 21.70 -2.85
N ASP A 277 15.33 21.30 -4.13
CA ASP A 277 15.65 22.21 -5.26
C ASP A 277 14.58 23.29 -5.41
N ALA A 278 13.32 22.93 -5.21
CA ALA A 278 12.20 23.86 -5.19
C ALA A 278 12.12 24.69 -3.90
N ARG A 279 13.02 24.46 -2.92
CA ARG A 279 13.10 25.14 -1.62
C ARG A 279 11.76 25.17 -0.87
N VAL A 280 11.02 24.09 -0.89
CA VAL A 280 9.71 24.00 -0.24
C VAL A 280 9.88 24.15 1.28
N PRO A 281 9.26 25.14 1.92
CA PRO A 281 9.39 25.33 3.37
C PRO A 281 8.54 24.30 4.14
N SER A 282 9.01 23.88 5.31
CA SER A 282 8.23 23.08 6.24
C SER A 282 7.19 23.91 6.98
N TYR A 283 5.98 23.39 7.13
CA TYR A 283 4.94 23.92 8.01
C TYR A 283 5.19 23.56 9.47
N ALA A 284 5.68 22.34 9.71
CA ALA A 284 5.92 21.84 11.07
C ALA A 284 7.11 22.53 11.74
N PHE A 285 8.13 22.92 10.96
CA PHE A 285 9.38 23.51 11.43
C PHE A 285 9.74 24.77 10.62
N PRO A 286 9.14 25.92 10.95
CA PRO A 286 9.39 27.16 10.23
C PRO A 286 10.89 27.52 10.15
N GLY A 287 11.36 27.78 8.95
CA GLY A 287 12.79 28.08 8.66
C GLY A 287 13.58 26.87 8.15
N GLU A 288 13.02 25.66 8.20
CA GLU A 288 13.62 24.46 7.61
C GLU A 288 12.99 24.14 6.25
N LEU A 289 13.71 23.38 5.43
CA LEU A 289 13.15 22.83 4.19
C LEU A 289 12.36 21.56 4.49
N LEU A 290 11.24 21.38 3.79
CA LEU A 290 10.39 20.20 3.91
C LEU A 290 11.17 18.88 3.69
N ALA A 291 12.08 18.89 2.72
CA ALA A 291 12.91 17.73 2.39
C ALA A 291 13.92 17.33 3.49
N ASP A 292 14.14 18.18 4.50
CA ASP A 292 15.06 17.89 5.61
C ASP A 292 14.31 17.46 6.89
N VAL A 293 12.98 17.44 6.83
CA VAL A 293 12.10 17.08 7.96
C VAL A 293 11.70 15.62 7.94
N ILE A 294 11.33 15.10 6.77
CA ILE A 294 10.81 13.74 6.63
C ILE A 294 11.91 12.85 6.04
N PRO A 295 12.34 11.78 6.71
CA PRO A 295 13.30 10.82 6.14
C PRO A 295 12.74 10.11 4.90
N PRO A 296 13.54 9.89 3.83
CA PRO A 296 13.11 9.17 2.64
C PRO A 296 12.70 7.72 2.95
N GLU A 297 13.28 7.10 3.96
CA GLU A 297 12.95 5.76 4.45
C GLU A 297 11.49 5.67 4.92
N VAL A 298 10.98 6.72 5.56
CA VAL A 298 9.56 6.81 5.99
C VAL A 298 8.64 6.77 4.77
N ILE A 299 8.99 7.49 3.71
CA ILE A 299 8.18 7.56 2.48
C ILE A 299 8.21 6.25 1.71
N ALA A 300 9.38 5.62 1.61
CA ALA A 300 9.51 4.29 1.00
C ALA A 300 8.70 3.24 1.79
N THR A 301 8.76 3.30 3.12
CA THR A 301 7.95 2.44 4.01
C THR A 301 6.46 2.65 3.79
N LEU A 302 5.98 3.90 3.71
CA LEU A 302 4.57 4.19 3.43
C LEU A 302 4.11 3.58 2.11
N ALA A 303 4.91 3.65 1.04
CA ALA A 303 4.57 3.06 -0.25
C ALA A 303 4.37 1.54 -0.17
N VAL A 304 5.03 0.86 0.76
CA VAL A 304 4.85 -0.57 0.97
C VAL A 304 3.62 -0.86 1.82
N ILE A 305 3.45 -0.19 2.96
CA ILE A 305 2.35 -0.49 3.87
C ILE A 305 0.97 -0.12 3.30
N GLU A 306 0.89 0.92 2.45
CA GLU A 306 -0.34 1.29 1.74
C GLU A 306 -0.81 0.21 0.74
N GLN A 307 0.09 -0.64 0.28
CA GLN A 307 -0.20 -1.73 -0.64
C GLN A 307 -0.26 -3.10 0.05
N THR A 308 0.11 -3.16 1.34
CA THR A 308 0.07 -4.39 2.13
C THR A 308 -1.28 -4.54 2.81
N ASP A 309 -1.95 -5.63 2.52
CA ASP A 309 -3.22 -5.94 3.15
C ASP A 309 -3.06 -6.36 4.62
N ASP A 310 -4.05 -5.99 5.44
CA ASP A 310 -4.02 -6.24 6.89
C ASP A 310 -4.14 -7.73 7.23
N GLU A 311 -5.02 -8.46 6.53
CA GLU A 311 -5.21 -9.89 6.78
C GLU A 311 -3.96 -10.67 6.37
N ASP A 312 -3.34 -10.31 5.23
CA ASP A 312 -2.13 -10.96 4.76
C ASP A 312 -0.93 -10.69 5.69
N PHE A 313 -0.81 -9.46 6.17
CA PHE A 313 0.23 -9.14 7.17
C PHE A 313 0.03 -9.91 8.48
N LEU A 314 -1.21 -10.05 8.94
CA LEU A 314 -1.52 -10.82 10.15
C LEU A 314 -1.25 -12.33 10.00
N GLU A 315 -1.44 -12.87 8.80
CA GLU A 315 -1.22 -14.30 8.49
C GLU A 315 0.25 -14.61 8.16
N ASN A 316 0.90 -13.77 7.37
CA ASN A 316 2.19 -14.05 6.75
C ASN A 316 3.32 -13.11 7.21
N GLY A 317 2.99 -12.09 8.01
CA GLY A 317 3.99 -11.16 8.56
C GLY A 317 4.82 -10.50 7.46
N ARG A 318 6.14 -10.71 7.51
CA ARG A 318 7.10 -10.10 6.58
C ARG A 318 6.90 -10.50 5.12
N GLU A 319 6.43 -11.73 4.85
CA GLU A 319 6.24 -12.20 3.48
C GLU A 319 5.23 -11.33 2.72
N ALA A 320 4.25 -10.73 3.41
CA ALA A 320 3.33 -9.78 2.80
C ALA A 320 4.04 -8.53 2.24
N PHE A 321 5.14 -8.10 2.84
CA PHE A 321 5.96 -6.99 2.32
C PHE A 321 6.82 -7.42 1.15
N ASP A 322 7.37 -8.63 1.19
CA ASP A 322 8.19 -9.19 0.12
C ASP A 322 7.37 -9.29 -1.18
N GLU A 323 6.10 -9.64 -1.10
CA GLU A 323 5.17 -9.59 -2.24
C GLU A 323 5.06 -8.17 -2.84
N VAL A 324 4.90 -7.15 -2.01
CA VAL A 324 4.81 -5.75 -2.45
C VAL A 324 6.13 -5.26 -3.04
N LEU A 325 7.24 -5.55 -2.39
CA LEU A 325 8.57 -5.16 -2.85
C LEU A 325 8.91 -5.82 -4.20
N SER A 326 8.57 -7.10 -4.37
CA SER A 326 8.81 -7.78 -5.65
C SER A 326 8.03 -7.13 -6.81
N GLN A 327 6.81 -6.64 -6.58
CA GLN A 327 6.06 -5.87 -7.58
C GLN A 327 6.81 -4.58 -7.98
N TYR A 328 7.33 -3.84 -7.00
CA TYR A 328 8.14 -2.65 -7.29
C TYR A 328 9.45 -3.01 -8.01
N GLY A 329 10.08 -4.12 -7.65
CA GLY A 329 11.28 -4.61 -8.34
C GLY A 329 11.03 -4.94 -9.82
N LEU A 330 9.90 -5.57 -10.12
CA LEU A 330 9.54 -5.99 -11.47
C LEU A 330 8.93 -4.88 -12.34
N LYS A 331 8.06 -4.05 -11.76
CA LYS A 331 7.23 -3.09 -12.50
C LYS A 331 7.65 -1.64 -12.33
N ARG A 332 8.49 -1.33 -11.37
CA ARG A 332 8.99 0.04 -11.11
C ARG A 332 7.81 1.03 -10.93
N GLU A 333 7.79 2.13 -11.66
CA GLU A 333 6.74 3.16 -11.59
C GLU A 333 5.34 2.66 -11.97
N GLU A 334 5.24 1.53 -12.66
CA GLU A 334 3.94 0.95 -13.03
C GLU A 334 3.34 0.10 -11.91
N ALA A 335 4.12 -0.23 -10.84
CA ALA A 335 3.61 -0.97 -9.71
C ALA A 335 2.55 -0.13 -8.97
N TYR A 336 1.40 -0.76 -8.68
CA TYR A 336 0.28 -0.15 -7.94
C TYR A 336 -0.26 1.16 -8.48
N ARG A 337 0.15 1.55 -9.69
CA ARG A 337 -0.23 2.81 -10.32
C ARG A 337 -1.73 3.04 -10.33
N TYR A 338 -2.53 2.00 -10.56
CA TYR A 338 -3.99 2.05 -10.60
C TYR A 338 -4.65 1.27 -9.47
N SER A 339 -3.93 1.02 -8.38
CA SER A 339 -4.49 0.42 -7.17
C SER A 339 -5.59 1.31 -6.60
N VAL A 340 -6.75 0.73 -6.28
CA VAL A 340 -7.93 1.45 -5.78
C VAL A 340 -8.48 0.74 -4.56
N SER A 341 -8.54 1.43 -3.42
CA SER A 341 -9.13 0.90 -2.20
C SER A 341 -10.66 0.94 -2.20
N SER A 342 -11.27 0.27 -1.24
CA SER A 342 -12.73 0.35 -0.99
C SER A 342 -13.21 1.78 -0.67
N ALA A 343 -12.33 2.62 -0.14
CA ALA A 343 -12.57 4.03 0.14
C ALA A 343 -12.36 4.95 -1.08
N LYS A 344 -12.02 4.37 -2.25
CA LYS A 344 -11.68 5.08 -3.50
C LYS A 344 -10.36 5.85 -3.41
N ALA A 345 -9.47 5.45 -2.51
CA ALA A 345 -8.10 5.92 -2.53
C ALA A 345 -7.39 5.34 -3.76
N LEU A 346 -6.50 6.11 -4.39
CA LEU A 346 -5.91 5.80 -5.68
C LEU A 346 -4.39 5.86 -5.64
N GLY A 347 -3.76 4.91 -6.35
CA GLY A 347 -2.33 4.89 -6.64
C GLY A 347 -1.47 4.33 -5.52
N PRO A 348 -0.13 4.36 -5.68
CA PRO A 348 0.79 3.71 -4.77
C PRO A 348 0.75 4.24 -3.33
N MET A 349 0.39 5.50 -3.13
CA MET A 349 0.30 6.16 -1.83
C MET A 349 -1.15 6.32 -1.33
N GLN A 350 -2.12 5.68 -1.99
CA GLN A 350 -3.54 5.62 -1.60
C GLN A 350 -4.18 6.98 -1.23
N PHE A 351 -3.91 8.01 -2.03
CA PHE A 351 -4.54 9.29 -1.86
C PHE A 351 -6.04 9.26 -2.16
N THR A 352 -6.81 10.05 -1.41
CA THR A 352 -8.24 10.24 -1.67
C THR A 352 -8.51 11.62 -2.28
N ASP A 353 -9.53 11.67 -3.15
CA ASP A 353 -10.13 12.94 -3.57
C ASP A 353 -11.65 12.78 -3.69
N ARG A 354 -12.38 13.49 -2.85
CA ARG A 354 -13.84 13.54 -2.89
C ARG A 354 -14.28 14.89 -3.42
N ARG A 355 -14.33 15.02 -4.73
CA ARG A 355 -14.75 16.27 -5.39
C ARG A 355 -13.95 17.50 -4.94
N GLY A 356 -12.63 17.37 -4.88
CA GLY A 356 -11.73 18.42 -4.44
C GLY A 356 -11.60 18.61 -2.92
N HIS A 357 -12.10 17.68 -2.10
CA HIS A 357 -12.04 17.72 -0.64
C HIS A 357 -11.28 16.55 -0.01
N GLY A 358 -10.49 15.81 -0.79
CA GLY A 358 -9.66 14.71 -0.30
C GLY A 358 -8.26 15.16 0.14
N THR A 359 -7.47 14.19 0.60
CA THR A 359 -6.10 14.44 1.04
C THR A 359 -5.21 14.93 -0.10
N TYR A 360 -5.40 14.45 -1.34
CA TYR A 360 -4.64 14.93 -2.49
C TYR A 360 -4.90 16.40 -2.79
N SER A 361 -6.17 16.79 -2.88
CA SER A 361 -6.53 18.19 -3.11
C SER A 361 -6.08 19.11 -1.98
N LEU A 362 -6.04 18.62 -0.74
CA LEU A 362 -5.47 19.36 0.39
C LEU A 362 -4.00 19.69 0.15
N VAL A 363 -3.18 18.68 -0.15
CA VAL A 363 -1.73 18.88 -0.33
C VAL A 363 -1.42 19.74 -1.55
N VAL A 364 -2.15 19.59 -2.66
CA VAL A 364 -1.99 20.43 -3.85
C VAL A 364 -2.23 21.91 -3.53
N ARG A 365 -3.27 22.19 -2.72
CA ARG A 365 -3.58 23.58 -2.31
C ARG A 365 -2.63 24.13 -1.26
N SER A 366 -2.08 23.30 -0.39
CA SER A 366 -1.25 23.76 0.72
C SER A 366 0.23 23.80 0.37
N CYS A 367 0.73 22.81 -0.37
CA CYS A 367 2.16 22.63 -0.66
C CYS A 367 2.54 23.26 -2.01
N HIS A 368 2.29 24.56 -2.17
CA HIS A 368 2.41 25.25 -3.47
C HIS A 368 3.79 25.13 -4.13
N GLY A 369 4.87 25.14 -3.35
CA GLY A 369 6.23 25.03 -3.87
C GLY A 369 6.60 23.65 -4.40
N ALA A 370 5.86 22.60 -4.04
CA ALA A 370 6.19 21.21 -4.37
C ALA A 370 5.94 20.84 -5.85
N GLN A 371 5.35 21.72 -6.63
CA GLN A 371 5.05 21.49 -8.07
C GLN A 371 4.29 20.17 -8.31
N LEU A 372 3.28 19.90 -7.47
CA LEU A 372 2.46 18.70 -7.61
C LEU A 372 1.55 18.80 -8.83
N ASP A 373 1.33 17.67 -9.53
CA ASP A 373 0.34 17.62 -10.60
C ASP A 373 -1.05 17.93 -10.01
N PRO A 374 -1.76 18.96 -10.50
CA PRO A 374 -3.06 19.35 -9.95
C PRO A 374 -4.17 18.32 -10.23
N SER A 375 -3.98 17.43 -11.19
CA SER A 375 -4.93 16.36 -11.48
C SER A 375 -4.79 15.22 -10.47
N PHE A 376 -5.84 14.94 -9.73
CA PHE A 376 -5.86 13.82 -8.79
C PHE A 376 -5.47 12.51 -9.45
N GLU A 377 -6.07 12.19 -10.61
CA GLU A 377 -5.80 10.92 -11.28
C GLU A 377 -4.34 10.80 -11.77
N ARG A 378 -3.80 11.85 -12.39
CA ARG A 378 -2.41 11.80 -12.85
C ARG A 378 -1.41 11.87 -11.73
N GLY A 379 -1.66 12.74 -10.76
CA GLY A 379 -0.72 12.99 -9.68
C GLY A 379 -0.64 11.85 -8.66
N SER A 380 -1.77 11.25 -8.28
CA SER A 380 -1.78 10.12 -7.35
C SER A 380 -1.30 8.81 -7.97
N THR A 381 -1.33 8.68 -9.31
CA THR A 381 -0.89 7.47 -10.02
C THR A 381 0.58 7.48 -10.45
N ARG A 382 1.27 8.62 -10.34
CA ARG A 382 2.71 8.74 -10.60
C ARG A 382 3.47 8.64 -9.29
N LEU A 383 4.25 7.58 -9.11
CA LEU A 383 4.89 7.24 -7.84
C LEU A 383 5.66 8.42 -7.23
N GLN A 384 6.59 9.03 -7.98
CA GLN A 384 7.42 10.14 -7.47
C GLN A 384 6.58 11.36 -7.07
N ASN A 385 5.57 11.74 -7.87
CA ASN A 385 4.66 12.82 -7.52
C ASN A 385 3.81 12.48 -6.29
N ALA A 386 3.33 11.24 -6.18
CA ALA A 386 2.59 10.77 -5.03
C ALA A 386 3.46 10.74 -3.76
N MET A 387 4.75 10.38 -3.88
CA MET A 387 5.71 10.48 -2.77
C MET A 387 5.93 11.93 -2.32
N LYS A 388 6.12 12.89 -3.25
CA LYS A 388 6.18 14.33 -2.89
C LYS A 388 4.91 14.78 -2.14
N ALA A 389 3.75 14.36 -2.63
CA ALA A 389 2.48 14.67 -1.98
C ALA A 389 2.39 14.06 -0.57
N ALA A 390 2.92 12.84 -0.36
CA ALA A 390 2.96 12.21 0.95
C ALA A 390 3.88 12.95 1.93
N VAL A 391 5.06 13.41 1.46
CA VAL A 391 5.95 14.28 2.27
C VAL A 391 5.21 15.54 2.72
N CYS A 392 4.52 16.21 1.79
CA CYS A 392 3.71 17.38 2.10
C CYS A 392 2.61 17.09 3.14
N LEU A 393 1.91 15.95 2.99
CA LEU A 393 0.83 15.57 3.92
C LEU A 393 1.38 15.31 5.33
N LEU A 394 2.47 14.57 5.44
CA LEU A 394 3.10 14.27 6.73
C LEU A 394 3.56 15.55 7.45
N ASP A 395 4.11 16.52 6.73
CA ASP A 395 4.54 17.81 7.32
C ASP A 395 3.34 18.66 7.75
N ILE A 396 2.27 18.70 6.94
CA ILE A 396 1.02 19.37 7.32
C ILE A 396 0.45 18.75 8.60
N ASP A 397 0.41 17.40 8.66
CA ASP A 397 -0.07 16.69 9.83
C ASP A 397 0.80 16.95 11.06
N LEU A 398 2.13 16.91 10.91
CA LEU A 398 3.08 17.28 11.97
C LEU A 398 2.84 18.71 12.48
N SER A 399 2.57 19.66 11.59
CA SER A 399 2.33 21.06 11.97
C SER A 399 1.14 21.23 12.91
N GLN A 400 0.16 20.33 12.83
CA GLN A 400 -1.05 20.31 13.66
C GLN A 400 -0.87 19.58 15.01
N MET A 401 0.27 18.90 15.21
CA MET A 401 0.58 18.20 16.46
C MET A 401 1.05 19.15 17.57
N SER A 402 1.00 18.69 18.82
CA SER A 402 1.50 19.47 19.96
C SER A 402 3.00 19.78 19.79
N SER A 403 3.45 20.88 20.40
CA SER A 403 4.86 21.26 20.41
C SER A 403 5.76 20.17 21.01
N GLU A 404 5.25 19.42 22.00
CA GLU A 404 5.95 18.28 22.61
C GLU A 404 6.20 17.17 21.60
N ILE A 405 5.15 16.75 20.85
CA ILE A 405 5.30 15.71 19.81
C ILE A 405 6.27 16.19 18.73
N ARG A 406 6.15 17.43 18.26
CA ARG A 406 7.04 17.97 17.22
C ARG A 406 8.50 18.02 17.71
N ALA A 407 8.75 18.50 18.92
CA ALA A 407 10.09 18.52 19.48
C ALA A 407 10.70 17.13 19.62
N ALA A 408 9.91 16.17 20.11
CA ALA A 408 10.34 14.77 20.21
C ALA A 408 10.61 14.16 18.83
N TYR A 409 9.71 14.38 17.87
CA TYR A 409 9.90 13.95 16.48
C TYR A 409 11.19 14.52 15.88
N ARG A 410 11.44 15.82 16.06
CA ARG A 410 12.66 16.47 15.54
C ARG A 410 13.95 15.86 16.10
N ALA A 411 13.91 15.42 17.35
CA ALA A 411 15.04 14.75 17.99
C ALA A 411 15.28 13.32 17.48
N LYS A 412 14.19 12.60 17.10
CA LYS A 412 14.24 11.17 16.71
C LYS A 412 13.16 10.87 15.65
N PRO A 413 13.30 11.37 14.41
CA PRO A 413 12.26 11.25 13.39
C PRO A 413 11.95 9.81 13.00
N ASP A 414 12.93 8.93 13.04
CA ASP A 414 12.80 7.49 12.75
C ASP A 414 11.98 6.75 13.82
N VAL A 415 12.16 7.06 15.09
CA VAL A 415 11.40 6.46 16.20
C VAL A 415 10.01 7.08 16.30
N LEU A 416 9.94 8.40 16.27
CA LEU A 416 8.70 9.16 16.45
C LEU A 416 7.89 9.33 15.16
N GLY A 417 8.36 8.80 14.05
CA GLY A 417 7.62 8.67 12.79
C GLY A 417 6.27 7.98 12.94
N ILE A 418 6.06 7.21 14.02
CA ILE A 418 4.76 6.62 14.37
C ILE A 418 3.62 7.66 14.46
N PHE A 419 3.90 8.90 14.85
CA PHE A 419 2.87 9.95 14.95
C PHE A 419 2.39 10.47 13.60
N PRO A 420 3.25 10.98 12.69
CA PRO A 420 2.80 11.39 11.37
C PRO A 420 2.24 10.20 10.56
N VAL A 421 2.76 8.99 10.73
CA VAL A 421 2.24 7.77 10.11
C VAL A 421 0.85 7.41 10.64
N ALA A 422 0.59 7.57 11.95
CA ALA A 422 -0.75 7.41 12.52
C ALA A 422 -1.75 8.44 11.96
N ALA A 423 -1.29 9.67 11.71
CA ALA A 423 -2.10 10.72 11.07
C ALA A 423 -2.41 10.38 9.62
N TYR A 424 -1.42 9.89 8.86
CA TYR A 424 -1.58 9.50 7.46
C TYR A 424 -2.72 8.50 7.26
N ASN A 425 -2.77 7.45 8.08
CA ASN A 425 -3.82 6.42 8.01
C ASN A 425 -5.22 6.92 8.43
N GLY A 426 -5.32 7.82 9.42
CA GLY A 426 -6.64 8.16 9.97
C GLY A 426 -6.77 9.55 10.58
N GLY A 427 -5.87 10.47 10.25
CA GLY A 427 -5.90 11.86 10.66
C GLY A 427 -5.51 12.10 12.13
N GLY A 428 -5.50 13.37 12.53
CA GLY A 428 -5.04 13.82 13.85
C GLY A 428 -5.75 13.18 15.06
N ARG A 429 -6.96 12.62 14.87
CA ARG A 429 -7.65 11.88 15.96
C ARG A 429 -6.88 10.63 16.37
N ASN A 430 -6.23 9.95 15.43
CA ASN A 430 -5.43 8.76 15.73
C ASN A 430 -4.14 9.14 16.47
N VAL A 431 -3.52 10.27 16.12
CA VAL A 431 -2.38 10.82 16.87
C VAL A 431 -2.74 11.06 18.35
N ALA A 432 -3.87 11.72 18.60
CA ALA A 432 -4.32 11.98 19.98
C ALA A 432 -4.63 10.70 20.75
N LYS A 433 -5.14 9.66 20.10
CA LYS A 433 -5.36 8.35 20.72
C LYS A 433 -4.04 7.64 21.04
N LEU A 434 -3.12 7.60 20.08
CA LEU A 434 -1.79 7.03 20.26
C LEU A 434 -1.05 7.72 21.42
N TYR A 435 -0.98 9.05 21.41
CA TYR A 435 -0.32 9.83 22.44
C TYR A 435 -0.91 9.52 23.85
N ARG A 436 -2.24 9.60 23.99
CA ARG A 436 -2.90 9.25 25.27
C ARG A 436 -2.66 7.81 25.71
N ALA A 437 -2.59 6.89 24.77
CA ALA A 437 -2.36 5.49 25.07
C ALA A 437 -0.92 5.27 25.60
N LEU A 438 0.09 5.88 24.97
CA LEU A 438 1.48 5.86 25.45
C LEU A 438 1.61 6.54 26.83
N THR A 439 0.97 7.70 27.02
CA THR A 439 0.97 8.40 28.32
C THR A 439 0.35 7.57 29.45
N ARG A 440 -0.76 6.87 29.18
CA ARG A 440 -1.37 5.95 30.18
C ARG A 440 -0.46 4.78 30.56
N MET A 441 0.43 4.37 29.68
CA MET A 441 1.46 3.36 29.95
C MET A 441 2.67 3.94 30.69
N GLY A 442 2.66 5.22 31.03
CA GLY A 442 3.79 5.92 31.66
C GLY A 442 4.96 6.15 30.73
N VAL A 443 4.76 6.06 29.40
CA VAL A 443 5.81 6.26 28.41
C VAL A 443 5.99 7.75 28.14
N GLN A 444 7.21 8.23 28.31
CA GLN A 444 7.60 9.57 27.88
C GLN A 444 8.22 9.52 26.48
N LEU A 445 7.90 10.49 25.61
CA LEU A 445 8.39 10.47 24.23
C LEU A 445 9.92 10.51 24.16
N ALA A 446 10.58 11.18 25.10
CA ALA A 446 12.03 11.24 25.19
C ALA A 446 12.71 9.89 25.49
N GLU A 447 11.98 8.95 26.08
CA GLU A 447 12.47 7.63 26.46
C GLU A 447 12.39 6.61 25.32
N LEU A 448 11.62 6.92 24.25
CA LEU A 448 11.48 6.03 23.10
C LEU A 448 12.77 5.99 22.30
N ARG A 449 13.19 4.79 21.89
CA ARG A 449 14.46 4.52 21.20
C ARG A 449 14.23 3.65 19.99
N ARG A 450 15.25 3.65 19.12
CA ARG A 450 15.36 2.71 17.99
C ARG A 450 15.82 1.34 18.50
N ALA A 451 15.41 0.26 17.83
CA ALA A 451 15.88 -1.09 18.17
C ALA A 451 17.40 -1.22 18.09
N GLY A 452 18.05 -0.56 17.12
CA GLY A 452 19.51 -0.56 16.97
C GLY A 452 20.30 0.20 18.05
N GLU A 453 19.64 1.03 18.85
CA GLU A 453 20.24 1.74 19.99
C GLU A 453 20.23 0.92 21.28
N LEU A 454 19.69 -0.29 21.23
CA LEU A 454 19.64 -1.16 22.41
C LEU A 454 21.01 -1.70 22.76
N PRO A 455 21.32 -1.90 24.06
CA PRO A 455 22.56 -2.53 24.48
C PRO A 455 22.79 -3.91 23.82
N PRO A 456 24.04 -4.28 23.54
CA PRO A 456 24.35 -5.61 23.03
C PRO A 456 23.77 -6.71 23.91
N GLY A 457 23.09 -7.69 23.31
CA GLY A 457 22.43 -8.80 24.01
C GLY A 457 20.98 -8.56 24.37
N SER A 458 20.39 -7.40 24.05
CA SER A 458 18.96 -7.17 24.17
C SER A 458 18.19 -8.10 23.24
N THR A 459 17.13 -8.72 23.71
CA THR A 459 16.27 -9.60 22.91
C THR A 459 15.07 -8.81 22.40
N VAL A 460 14.93 -8.69 21.08
CA VAL A 460 13.73 -8.12 20.46
C VAL A 460 12.62 -9.17 20.44
N VAL A 461 11.54 -8.93 21.17
CA VAL A 461 10.44 -9.91 21.33
C VAL A 461 9.24 -9.59 20.44
N CYS A 462 9.11 -8.33 19.98
CA CYS A 462 8.01 -7.90 19.11
C CYS A 462 8.39 -6.64 18.31
N PRO A 463 7.64 -6.24 17.28
CA PRO A 463 7.75 -4.94 16.65
C PRO A 463 7.23 -3.85 17.61
N CYS A 464 8.09 -3.41 18.50
CA CYS A 464 7.76 -2.53 19.62
C CYS A 464 8.68 -1.31 19.63
N VAL A 465 8.21 -0.22 20.21
CA VAL A 465 9.06 0.92 20.57
C VAL A 465 9.78 0.55 21.88
N TRP A 466 11.03 0.90 22.00
CA TRP A 466 11.85 0.57 23.16
C TRP A 466 11.99 1.78 24.08
N ARG A 467 11.97 1.56 25.38
CA ARG A 467 12.34 2.54 26.39
C ARG A 467 13.34 1.95 27.37
N GLU A 468 14.14 2.81 27.97
CA GLU A 468 15.02 2.46 29.06
C GLU A 468 14.33 2.80 30.40
N GLU A 469 14.22 1.81 31.27
CA GLU A 469 13.67 1.96 32.61
C GLU A 469 14.77 1.56 33.62
N GLY A 470 15.45 2.55 34.19
CA GLY A 470 16.65 2.32 34.98
C GLY A 470 17.76 1.74 34.14
N SER A 471 18.24 0.55 34.50
CA SER A 471 19.24 -0.24 33.74
C SER A 471 18.61 -1.30 32.82
N LEU A 472 17.28 -1.38 32.76
CA LEU A 472 16.55 -2.37 31.97
C LEU A 472 15.96 -1.72 30.70
N VAL A 473 16.22 -2.38 29.57
CA VAL A 473 15.59 -2.01 28.30
C VAL A 473 14.28 -2.77 28.18
N GLN A 474 13.18 -2.04 28.12
CA GLN A 474 11.85 -2.63 28.09
C GLN A 474 11.14 -2.33 26.76
N ALA A 475 10.63 -3.37 26.10
CA ALA A 475 9.77 -3.22 24.94
C ALA A 475 8.42 -2.63 25.35
N VAL A 476 8.02 -1.58 24.66
CA VAL A 476 6.72 -0.94 24.82
C VAL A 476 5.86 -1.34 23.62
N SER A 477 4.93 -2.23 23.82
CA SER A 477 3.95 -2.58 22.79
C SER A 477 3.13 -1.35 22.44
N ILE A 478 2.86 -1.15 21.15
CA ILE A 478 1.93 -0.11 20.72
C ILE A 478 0.53 -0.49 21.22
N PRO A 479 -0.08 0.38 22.05
CA PRO A 479 -1.36 0.04 22.65
C PRO A 479 -2.46 -0.03 21.58
N ARG A 480 -3.30 -1.06 21.66
CA ARG A 480 -4.46 -1.21 20.76
C ARG A 480 -5.52 -0.16 21.14
N TYR A 481 -5.60 0.93 20.39
CA TYR A 481 -6.59 1.98 20.56
C TYR A 481 -7.58 2.10 19.39
N ASN A 482 -7.20 1.58 18.26
CA ASN A 482 -7.99 1.40 17.05
C ASN A 482 -7.33 0.25 16.27
N SER A 483 -8.06 -0.84 16.02
CA SER A 483 -7.48 -2.05 15.41
C SER A 483 -6.79 -1.78 14.07
N GLU A 484 -7.42 -0.98 13.21
CA GLU A 484 -6.88 -0.61 11.89
C GLU A 484 -5.60 0.21 12.03
N ASN A 485 -5.63 1.30 12.81
CA ASN A 485 -4.48 2.18 12.95
C ASN A 485 -3.32 1.54 13.73
N SER A 486 -3.62 0.70 14.74
CA SER A 486 -2.57 -0.04 15.47
C SER A 486 -1.85 -1.01 14.53
N GLY A 487 -2.59 -1.75 13.70
CA GLY A 487 -2.01 -2.65 12.70
C GLY A 487 -1.17 -1.89 11.66
N TYR A 488 -1.61 -0.69 11.28
CA TYR A 488 -0.86 0.17 10.37
C TYR A 488 0.51 0.60 10.95
N ILE A 489 0.55 0.96 12.23
CA ILE A 489 1.80 1.30 12.93
C ILE A 489 2.68 0.06 13.12
N GLU A 490 2.10 -1.11 13.42
CA GLU A 490 2.84 -2.36 13.50
C GLU A 490 3.52 -2.70 12.17
N LYS A 491 2.83 -2.54 11.04
CA LYS A 491 3.43 -2.67 9.69
C LYS A 491 4.59 -1.68 9.51
N TYR A 492 4.37 -0.41 9.84
CA TYR A 492 5.39 0.63 9.71
C TYR A 492 6.68 0.26 10.46
N GLN A 493 6.57 -0.11 11.71
CA GLN A 493 7.73 -0.48 12.52
C GLN A 493 8.41 -1.77 12.05
N SER A 494 7.63 -2.72 11.52
CA SER A 494 8.16 -4.00 11.04
C SER A 494 8.98 -3.87 9.77
N ILE A 495 8.69 -2.87 8.92
CA ILE A 495 9.34 -2.71 7.63
C ILE A 495 10.34 -1.57 7.58
N LEU A 496 10.26 -0.57 8.45
CA LEU A 496 11.15 0.59 8.42
C LEU A 496 12.63 0.16 8.40
N SER A 497 13.00 -0.84 9.21
CA SER A 497 14.35 -1.38 9.27
C SER A 497 14.85 -2.04 7.97
N LEU A 498 13.99 -2.27 6.99
CA LEU A 498 14.42 -2.78 5.68
C LEU A 498 15.04 -1.69 4.81
N PHE A 499 14.78 -0.42 5.12
CA PHE A 499 15.27 0.72 4.37
C PHE A 499 16.46 1.42 5.06
N ASP A 500 16.86 0.96 6.27
CA ASP A 500 18.01 1.46 7.03
C ASP A 500 19.38 1.10 6.44
#